data_f3fcddb50ed13809ef6d7f97cf21912d
#
_entry.id   f3fcddb50ed13809ef6d7f97cf21912d
#
_cell.length_a   1.000
_cell.length_b   1.000
_cell.length_c   1.000
_cell.angle_alpha   90.00
_cell.angle_beta   90.00
_cell.angle_gamma   90.00
#
_symmetry.space_group_name_H-M   'P 1'
#
loop_
_entity.id
_entity.type
_entity.pdbx_description
1 polymer ?
#
loop_
_entity_poly.entity_id
_entity_poly.type
_entity_poly.pdbx_seq_one_letter_code
_entity_poly.pdbx_strand_id
1 'polypeptide(L)'
;MKFVNYNVKLFDLDMTPQQRKVATYLQEILKWNNQTSLPSNIQISRDCKVSVNSIPQIIKDLKIQILHQDEITGNWYMTMPSKSNILTPVNDTEFKNGTFQYVKVDIDIFTNLSAELLETYVRMVSLASYMKSNKSFTPSWVTLSSSWNINKETLRKRAYKLQELNLIDWNNNENSYISNISVKIKTVA
;
A
#
# COMPACT_ATOMS: atom_id res chain seq x y z
N MET A 1 -13.80 -6.97 11.62
CA MET A 1 -12.60 -6.13 11.35
C MET A 1 -13.10 -4.84 10.74
N LYS A 2 -12.69 -3.67 11.24
CA LYS A 2 -13.13 -2.37 10.72
C LYS A 2 -12.07 -1.74 9.80
N PHE A 3 -10.79 -2.02 10.05
CA PHE A 3 -9.65 -1.50 9.32
C PHE A 3 -8.61 -2.59 9.09
N VAL A 4 -7.82 -2.41 8.05
CA VAL A 4 -6.62 -3.18 7.74
C VAL A 4 -5.41 -2.27 7.84
N ASN A 5 -4.35 -2.71 8.51
CA ASN A 5 -3.10 -1.96 8.65
C ASN A 5 -2.17 -2.28 7.47
N TYR A 6 -2.23 -1.51 6.41
CA TYR A 6 -1.36 -1.69 5.25
C TYR A 6 0.07 -1.30 5.60
N ASN A 7 0.99 -2.26 5.54
CA ASN A 7 2.40 -2.03 5.83
C ASN A 7 3.11 -1.41 4.62
N VAL A 8 3.55 -0.17 4.76
CA VAL A 8 4.24 0.54 3.66
C VAL A 8 5.61 -0.05 3.34
N LYS A 9 6.22 -0.80 4.27
CA LYS A 9 7.50 -1.49 4.02
C LYS A 9 7.41 -2.58 2.95
N LEU A 10 6.22 -3.05 2.64
CA LEU A 10 5.99 -3.98 1.53
C LEU A 10 6.35 -3.37 0.17
N PHE A 11 6.41 -2.04 0.08
CA PHE A 11 6.86 -1.38 -1.14
C PHE A 11 8.36 -1.53 -1.40
N ASP A 12 9.17 -1.80 -0.39
CA ASP A 12 10.63 -2.02 -0.51
C ASP A 12 10.96 -3.42 -1.03
N LEU A 13 9.98 -4.31 -1.09
CA LEU A 13 10.14 -5.67 -1.55
C LEU A 13 9.80 -5.78 -3.04
N ASP A 14 10.50 -6.65 -3.74
CA ASP A 14 10.18 -6.99 -5.14
C ASP A 14 8.91 -7.85 -5.19
N MET A 15 7.78 -7.18 -5.12
CA MET A 15 6.46 -7.77 -5.10
C MET A 15 5.52 -7.07 -6.08
N THR A 16 4.62 -7.83 -6.66
CA THR A 16 3.49 -7.27 -7.42
C THR A 16 2.46 -6.63 -6.48
N PRO A 17 1.60 -5.72 -6.97
CA PRO A 17 0.49 -5.17 -6.17
C PRO A 17 -0.41 -6.25 -5.55
N GLN A 18 -0.67 -7.35 -6.27
CA GLN A 18 -1.48 -8.47 -5.76
C GLN A 18 -0.78 -9.18 -4.59
N GLN A 19 0.53 -9.44 -4.69
CA GLN A 19 1.31 -10.03 -3.61
C GLN A 19 1.31 -9.13 -2.37
N ARG A 20 1.48 -7.81 -2.52
CA ARG A 20 1.40 -6.85 -1.41
C ARG A 20 0.02 -6.83 -0.76
N LYS A 21 -1.06 -6.89 -1.53
CA LYS A 21 -2.42 -6.94 -1.01
C LYS A 21 -2.66 -8.21 -0.19
N VAL A 22 -2.26 -9.38 -0.70
CA VAL A 22 -2.36 -10.65 0.01
C VAL A 22 -1.47 -10.66 1.26
N ALA A 23 -0.22 -10.16 1.16
CA ALA A 23 0.67 -10.04 2.31
C ALA A 23 0.08 -9.17 3.43
N THR A 24 -0.52 -8.03 3.07
CA THR A 24 -1.21 -7.16 4.02
C THR A 24 -2.37 -7.88 4.72
N TYR A 25 -3.18 -8.61 3.97
CA TYR A 25 -4.29 -9.40 4.51
C TYR A 25 -3.80 -10.49 5.47
N LEU A 26 -2.78 -11.25 5.07
CA LEU A 26 -2.19 -12.29 5.92
C LEU A 26 -1.55 -11.72 7.18
N GLN A 27 -0.87 -10.57 7.08
CA GLN A 27 -0.31 -9.89 8.24
C GLN A 27 -1.41 -9.50 9.24
N GLU A 28 -2.54 -8.98 8.76
CA GLU A 28 -3.66 -8.62 9.62
C GLU A 28 -4.20 -9.84 10.37
N ILE A 29 -4.34 -10.98 9.69
CA ILE A 29 -4.83 -12.22 10.28
C ILE A 29 -3.84 -12.82 11.28
N LEU A 30 -2.58 -12.98 10.88
CA LEU A 30 -1.57 -13.67 11.69
C LEU A 30 -1.10 -12.82 12.88
N LYS A 31 -0.89 -11.52 12.66
CA LYS A 31 -0.32 -10.65 13.69
C LYS A 31 -1.39 -10.01 14.59
N TRP A 32 -2.47 -9.49 14.00
CA TRP A 32 -3.44 -8.67 14.74
C TRP A 32 -4.63 -9.49 15.24
N ASN A 33 -5.00 -10.56 14.54
CA ASN A 33 -6.06 -11.46 14.96
C ASN A 33 -5.54 -12.74 15.63
N ASN A 34 -4.23 -12.86 15.84
CA ASN A 34 -3.57 -13.99 16.50
C ASN A 34 -3.93 -15.36 15.89
N GLN A 35 -4.22 -15.43 14.60
CA GLN A 35 -4.44 -16.70 13.93
C GLN A 35 -3.09 -17.38 13.67
N THR A 36 -3.06 -18.69 13.88
CA THR A 36 -1.85 -19.51 13.71
C THR A 36 -1.83 -20.29 12.39
N SER A 37 -2.94 -20.28 11.66
CA SER A 37 -3.10 -20.99 10.40
C SER A 37 -3.44 -20.03 9.26
N LEU A 38 -3.02 -20.37 8.04
CA LEU A 38 -3.42 -19.61 6.86
C LEU A 38 -4.89 -19.85 6.52
N PRO A 39 -5.61 -18.82 6.08
CA PRO A 39 -6.94 -18.98 5.50
C PRO A 39 -6.90 -19.85 4.24
N SER A 40 -8.03 -20.42 3.85
CA SER A 40 -8.14 -21.13 2.58
C SER A 40 -7.89 -20.20 1.39
N ASN A 41 -7.42 -20.76 0.26
CA ASN A 41 -7.22 -20.00 -0.97
C ASN A 41 -8.49 -19.28 -1.44
N ILE A 42 -9.65 -19.91 -1.24
CA ILE A 42 -10.97 -19.33 -1.58
C ILE A 42 -11.24 -18.10 -0.70
N GLN A 43 -10.94 -18.18 0.59
CA GLN A 43 -11.14 -17.06 1.50
C GLN A 43 -10.20 -15.89 1.16
N ILE A 44 -8.90 -16.17 0.93
CA ILE A 44 -7.92 -15.15 0.51
C ILE A 44 -8.37 -14.48 -0.80
N SER A 45 -8.79 -15.29 -1.78
CA SER A 45 -9.28 -14.81 -3.08
C SER A 45 -10.46 -13.86 -2.92
N ARG A 46 -11.45 -14.25 -2.12
CA ARG A 46 -12.64 -13.43 -1.86
C ARG A 46 -12.31 -12.11 -1.17
N ASP A 47 -11.50 -12.17 -0.11
CA ASP A 47 -11.25 -11.02 0.74
C ASP A 47 -10.23 -10.04 0.12
N CYS A 48 -9.32 -10.54 -0.73
CA CYS A 48 -8.37 -9.73 -1.46
C CYS A 48 -8.81 -9.37 -2.90
N LYS A 49 -9.89 -9.95 -3.42
CA LYS A 49 -10.30 -9.85 -4.84
C LYS A 49 -9.15 -10.17 -5.81
N VAL A 50 -8.45 -11.24 -5.53
CA VAL A 50 -7.39 -11.80 -6.36
C VAL A 50 -7.87 -13.16 -6.88
N SER A 51 -7.54 -13.52 -8.13
CA SER A 51 -7.93 -14.82 -8.69
C SER A 51 -7.51 -15.97 -7.77
N VAL A 52 -8.41 -16.89 -7.49
CA VAL A 52 -8.11 -18.08 -6.66
C VAL A 52 -6.98 -18.91 -7.23
N ASN A 53 -6.85 -18.96 -8.56
CA ASN A 53 -5.78 -19.69 -9.26
C ASN A 53 -4.40 -19.04 -9.06
N SER A 54 -4.34 -17.75 -8.74
CA SER A 54 -3.10 -17.03 -8.47
C SER A 54 -2.62 -17.18 -7.02
N ILE A 55 -3.51 -17.52 -6.08
CA ILE A 55 -3.18 -17.56 -4.66
C ILE A 55 -2.05 -18.56 -4.33
N PRO A 56 -2.04 -19.81 -4.85
CA PRO A 56 -0.95 -20.74 -4.56
C PRO A 56 0.44 -20.20 -4.93
N GLN A 57 0.56 -19.55 -6.10
CA GLN A 57 1.82 -18.97 -6.51
C GLN A 57 2.19 -17.76 -5.63
N ILE A 58 1.23 -16.89 -5.31
CA ILE A 58 1.46 -15.76 -4.41
C ILE A 58 1.95 -16.26 -3.04
N ILE A 59 1.32 -17.26 -2.45
CA ILE A 59 1.76 -17.84 -1.16
C ILE A 59 3.17 -18.41 -1.26
N LYS A 60 3.49 -19.09 -2.37
CA LYS A 60 4.84 -19.60 -2.62
C LYS A 60 5.89 -18.48 -2.65
N ASP A 61 5.59 -17.39 -3.35
CA ASP A 61 6.48 -16.23 -3.45
C ASP A 61 6.66 -15.53 -2.09
N LEU A 62 5.56 -15.39 -1.32
CA LEU A 62 5.62 -14.81 0.03
C LEU A 62 6.45 -15.67 0.99
N LYS A 63 6.42 -16.99 0.87
CA LYS A 63 7.26 -17.91 1.68
C LYS A 63 8.76 -17.69 1.46
N ILE A 64 9.15 -17.26 0.29
CA ILE A 64 10.56 -16.97 -0.02
C ILE A 64 11.01 -15.68 0.67
N GLN A 65 10.11 -14.71 0.86
CA GLN A 65 10.47 -13.35 1.29
C GLN A 65 10.12 -13.06 2.74
N ILE A 66 8.90 -13.32 3.17
CA ILE A 66 8.36 -12.80 4.44
C ILE A 66 7.44 -13.75 5.22
N LEU A 67 6.92 -14.81 4.60
CA LEU A 67 5.97 -15.73 5.23
C LEU A 67 6.67 -17.00 5.68
N HIS A 68 6.62 -17.32 6.95
CA HIS A 68 7.33 -18.47 7.54
C HIS A 68 6.37 -19.34 8.34
N GLN A 69 6.76 -20.60 8.52
CA GLN A 69 6.10 -21.52 9.41
C GLN A 69 7.09 -21.98 10.48
N ASP A 70 6.70 -21.87 11.73
CA ASP A 70 7.51 -22.37 12.84
C ASP A 70 7.54 -23.91 12.81
N GLU A 71 8.73 -24.49 12.83
CA GLU A 71 8.92 -25.93 12.67
C GLU A 71 8.44 -26.74 13.88
N ILE A 72 8.40 -26.13 15.07
CA ILE A 72 8.02 -26.80 16.31
C ILE A 72 6.51 -26.74 16.52
N THR A 73 5.93 -25.55 16.38
CA THR A 73 4.52 -25.31 16.67
C THR A 73 3.63 -25.45 15.43
N GLY A 74 4.20 -25.43 14.23
CA GLY A 74 3.46 -25.38 12.98
C GLY A 74 2.76 -24.05 12.68
N ASN A 75 2.95 -23.05 13.57
CA ASN A 75 2.28 -21.75 13.44
C ASN A 75 2.87 -20.90 12.32
N TRP A 76 2.02 -20.21 11.59
CA TRP A 76 2.43 -19.27 10.57
C TRP A 76 2.71 -17.90 11.17
N TYR A 77 3.76 -17.24 10.67
CA TYR A 77 4.10 -15.86 11.04
C TYR A 77 4.73 -15.11 9.87
N MET A 78 4.80 -13.79 9.97
CA MET A 78 5.41 -12.95 8.94
C MET A 78 6.53 -12.10 9.52
N THR A 79 7.65 -12.02 8.79
CA THR A 79 8.75 -11.10 9.09
C THR A 79 8.70 -9.92 8.12
N MET A 80 8.77 -8.71 8.64
CA MET A 80 8.75 -7.51 7.81
C MET A 80 10.12 -6.84 7.80
N PRO A 81 10.51 -6.17 6.69
CA PRO A 81 11.76 -5.43 6.64
C PRO A 81 11.88 -4.44 7.79
N SER A 82 13.07 -4.33 8.38
CA SER A 82 13.31 -3.44 9.52
C SER A 82 13.29 -1.96 9.14
N LYS A 83 13.59 -1.63 7.89
CA LYS A 83 13.67 -0.25 7.38
C LYS A 83 12.82 -0.13 6.11
N SER A 84 12.25 1.06 5.89
CA SER A 84 11.56 1.40 4.64
C SER A 84 12.14 2.68 4.06
N ASN A 85 12.42 2.66 2.76
CA ASN A 85 12.96 3.79 2.01
C ASN A 85 11.91 4.48 1.12
N ILE A 86 10.66 4.02 1.13
CA ILE A 86 9.70 4.27 0.05
C ILE A 86 8.98 5.61 0.10
N LEU A 87 8.94 6.26 1.25
CA LEU A 87 8.19 7.50 1.37
C LEU A 87 9.02 8.74 1.06
N THR A 88 10.25 8.56 0.61
CA THR A 88 11.16 9.67 0.25
C THR A 88 11.21 9.87 -1.26
N PRO A 89 10.39 10.77 -1.80
CA PRO A 89 10.56 11.12 -3.21
C PRO A 89 11.77 12.02 -3.47
N VAL A 90 12.41 12.63 -2.47
CA VAL A 90 13.40 13.68 -2.71
C VAL A 90 14.60 13.72 -1.75
N ASN A 91 14.53 13.21 -0.52
CA ASN A 91 15.68 13.25 0.41
C ASN A 91 15.63 12.14 1.46
N ASP A 92 16.63 11.28 1.45
CA ASP A 92 16.82 10.18 2.41
C ASP A 92 16.95 10.61 3.88
N THR A 93 17.21 11.87 4.14
CA THR A 93 17.55 12.35 5.48
C THR A 93 16.33 12.70 6.34
N GLU A 94 15.23 13.13 5.75
CA GLU A 94 14.06 13.60 6.50
C GLU A 94 13.10 12.49 6.92
N PHE A 95 13.09 11.35 6.21
CA PHE A 95 12.25 10.19 6.54
C PHE A 95 12.91 9.16 7.43
N LYS A 96 14.18 9.24 7.72
CA LYS A 96 14.88 8.31 8.63
C LYS A 96 14.23 8.23 10.01
N ASN A 97 13.45 9.24 10.39
CA ASN A 97 12.65 9.28 11.62
C ASN A 97 11.14 9.14 11.38
N GLY A 98 10.71 8.91 10.14
CA GLY A 98 9.30 8.80 9.78
C GLY A 98 8.66 7.53 10.34
N THR A 99 7.80 7.71 11.30
CA THR A 99 7.10 6.68 12.07
C THR A 99 5.96 5.99 11.33
N PHE A 100 5.71 6.31 10.06
CA PHE A 100 4.63 5.70 9.30
C PHE A 100 5.01 4.32 8.77
N GLN A 101 4.88 3.31 9.62
CA GLN A 101 5.01 1.92 9.19
C GLN A 101 3.72 1.37 8.58
N TYR A 102 2.58 1.96 8.91
CA TYR A 102 1.25 1.46 8.53
C TYR A 102 0.32 2.59 8.12
N VAL A 103 -0.44 2.34 7.05
CA VAL A 103 -1.61 3.15 6.69
C VAL A 103 -2.86 2.37 7.07
N LYS A 104 -3.72 2.94 7.92
CA LYS A 104 -5.03 2.36 8.21
C LYS A 104 -5.93 2.52 6.98
N VAL A 105 -6.39 1.41 6.45
CA VAL A 105 -7.30 1.35 5.31
C VAL A 105 -8.62 0.75 5.79
N ASP A 106 -9.73 1.41 5.50
CA ASP A 106 -11.05 0.85 5.76
C ASP A 106 -11.21 -0.50 5.06
N ILE A 107 -11.87 -1.46 5.72
CA ILE A 107 -12.02 -2.82 5.19
C ILE A 107 -12.76 -2.84 3.85
N ASP A 108 -13.75 -1.95 3.67
CA ASP A 108 -14.49 -1.86 2.42
C ASP A 108 -13.63 -1.31 1.29
N ILE A 109 -12.77 -0.32 1.59
CA ILE A 109 -11.78 0.19 0.64
C ILE A 109 -10.79 -0.91 0.28
N PHE A 110 -10.25 -1.59 1.28
CA PHE A 110 -9.30 -2.69 1.08
C PHE A 110 -9.89 -3.79 0.20
N THR A 111 -11.10 -4.23 0.50
CA THR A 111 -11.77 -5.32 -0.22
C THR A 111 -12.18 -4.88 -1.63
N ASN A 112 -12.71 -3.66 -1.80
CA ASN A 112 -13.35 -3.26 -3.06
C ASN A 112 -12.38 -2.70 -4.11
N LEU A 113 -11.24 -2.16 -3.73
CA LEU A 113 -10.26 -1.68 -4.71
C LEU A 113 -9.48 -2.85 -5.33
N SER A 114 -9.12 -2.72 -6.63
CA SER A 114 -8.10 -3.58 -7.22
C SER A 114 -6.76 -3.39 -6.49
N ALA A 115 -5.87 -4.36 -6.60
CA ALA A 115 -4.57 -4.29 -5.93
C ALA A 115 -3.76 -3.04 -6.33
N GLU A 116 -3.82 -2.67 -7.61
CA GLU A 116 -3.12 -1.51 -8.16
C GLU A 116 -3.72 -0.17 -7.69
N LEU A 117 -5.05 -0.09 -7.60
CA LEU A 117 -5.72 1.10 -7.06
C LEU A 117 -5.48 1.23 -5.56
N LEU A 118 -5.54 0.13 -4.82
CA LEU A 118 -5.25 0.11 -3.38
C LEU A 118 -3.81 0.58 -3.12
N GLU A 119 -2.84 0.07 -3.87
CA GLU A 119 -1.44 0.51 -3.76
C GLU A 119 -1.32 2.02 -4.01
N THR A 120 -1.95 2.52 -5.07
CA THR A 120 -1.93 3.95 -5.39
C THR A 120 -2.61 4.77 -4.29
N TYR A 121 -3.75 4.30 -3.76
CA TYR A 121 -4.44 4.94 -2.63
C TYR A 121 -3.56 5.04 -1.39
N VAL A 122 -2.92 3.94 -0.98
CA VAL A 122 -2.02 3.91 0.18
C VAL A 122 -0.84 4.89 0.02
N ARG A 123 -0.24 4.93 -1.17
CA ARG A 123 0.84 5.88 -1.50
C ARG A 123 0.35 7.33 -1.43
N MET A 124 -0.86 7.63 -1.93
CA MET A 124 -1.46 8.97 -1.87
C MET A 124 -1.81 9.38 -0.43
N VAL A 125 -2.30 8.46 0.40
CA VAL A 125 -2.54 8.71 1.84
C VAL A 125 -1.24 9.05 2.56
N SER A 126 -0.18 8.28 2.30
CA SER A 126 1.14 8.53 2.87
C SER A 126 1.69 9.89 2.42
N LEU A 127 1.56 10.21 1.14
CA LEU A 127 1.97 11.48 0.58
C LEU A 127 1.23 12.66 1.22
N ALA A 128 -0.10 12.56 1.33
CA ALA A 128 -0.92 13.61 1.95
C ALA A 128 -0.53 13.86 3.41
N SER A 129 -0.22 12.79 4.16
CA SER A 129 0.25 12.88 5.54
C SER A 129 1.61 13.59 5.62
N TYR A 130 2.52 13.28 4.71
CA TYR A 130 3.81 13.95 4.61
C TYR A 130 3.69 15.43 4.25
N MET A 131 2.90 15.76 3.24
CA MET A 131 2.68 17.15 2.80
C MET A 131 2.04 17.99 3.91
N LYS A 132 1.20 17.40 4.77
CA LYS A 132 0.62 18.08 5.94
C LYS A 132 1.72 18.50 6.93
N SER A 133 2.76 17.68 7.11
CA SER A 133 3.88 17.93 7.99
C SER A 133 4.93 18.85 7.34
N ASN A 134 5.10 18.76 6.01
CA ASN A 134 6.06 19.51 5.22
C ASN A 134 5.36 20.33 4.14
N LYS A 135 4.94 21.54 4.51
CA LYS A 135 4.14 22.44 3.64
C LYS A 135 4.88 22.95 2.40
N SER A 136 6.21 22.86 2.38
CA SER A 136 7.04 23.29 1.25
C SER A 136 7.18 22.20 0.18
N PHE A 137 6.78 20.99 0.48
CA PHE A 137 6.89 19.86 -0.45
C PHE A 137 5.68 19.78 -1.38
N THR A 138 5.91 19.98 -2.67
CA THR A 138 4.88 19.92 -3.73
C THR A 138 5.41 19.07 -4.88
N PRO A 139 5.18 17.75 -4.87
CA PRO A 139 5.69 16.85 -5.91
C PRO A 139 4.99 17.07 -7.25
N SER A 140 5.71 16.83 -8.33
CA SER A 140 5.12 16.72 -9.66
C SER A 140 4.71 15.28 -9.99
N TRP A 141 3.87 15.09 -11.01
CA TRP A 141 3.56 13.74 -11.53
C TRP A 141 4.81 13.00 -12.01
N VAL A 142 5.81 13.71 -12.54
CA VAL A 142 7.08 13.13 -12.97
C VAL A 142 7.84 12.61 -11.75
N THR A 143 7.93 13.41 -10.68
CA THR A 143 8.59 13.02 -9.43
C THR A 143 7.95 11.78 -8.83
N LEU A 144 6.61 11.76 -8.72
CA LEU A 144 5.88 10.62 -8.17
C LEU A 144 6.01 9.37 -9.05
N SER A 145 5.94 9.53 -10.36
CA SER A 145 6.12 8.45 -11.33
C SER A 145 7.47 7.76 -11.18
N SER A 146 8.55 8.55 -11.13
CA SER A 146 9.91 8.04 -10.91
C SER A 146 10.08 7.37 -9.55
N SER A 147 9.62 8.04 -8.47
CA SER A 147 9.77 7.52 -7.10
C SER A 147 8.98 6.25 -6.85
N TRP A 148 7.83 6.10 -7.48
CA TRP A 148 6.96 4.95 -7.29
C TRP A 148 7.14 3.86 -8.35
N ASN A 149 8.01 4.10 -9.33
CA ASN A 149 8.23 3.24 -10.49
C ASN A 149 6.91 2.86 -11.19
N ILE A 150 6.05 3.84 -11.39
CA ILE A 150 4.76 3.70 -12.08
C ILE A 150 4.76 4.68 -13.24
N ASN A 151 4.39 4.22 -14.44
CA ASN A 151 4.26 5.11 -15.58
C ASN A 151 3.34 6.30 -15.24
N LYS A 152 3.75 7.52 -15.64
CA LYS A 152 3.06 8.79 -15.30
C LYS A 152 1.58 8.78 -15.69
N GLU A 153 1.27 8.32 -16.91
CA GLU A 153 -0.12 8.30 -17.39
C GLU A 153 -0.97 7.25 -16.65
N THR A 154 -0.36 6.11 -16.33
CA THR A 154 -0.99 5.08 -15.48
C THR A 154 -1.30 5.62 -14.09
N LEU A 155 -0.34 6.33 -13.49
CA LEU A 155 -0.50 6.93 -12.16
C LEU A 155 -1.63 7.99 -12.17
N ARG A 156 -1.67 8.86 -13.18
CA ARG A 156 -2.75 9.84 -13.34
C ARG A 156 -4.11 9.17 -13.49
N LYS A 157 -4.23 8.16 -14.37
CA LYS A 157 -5.48 7.41 -14.54
C LYS A 157 -5.98 6.77 -13.23
N ARG A 158 -5.06 6.20 -12.45
CA ARG A 158 -5.40 5.63 -11.14
C ARG A 158 -5.85 6.71 -10.14
N ALA A 159 -5.17 7.86 -10.11
CA ALA A 159 -5.55 8.99 -9.27
C ALA A 159 -6.94 9.55 -9.65
N TYR A 160 -7.24 9.72 -10.94
CA TYR A 160 -8.57 10.09 -11.41
C TYR A 160 -9.63 9.08 -10.96
N LYS A 161 -9.33 7.78 -11.08
CA LYS A 161 -10.27 6.75 -10.62
C LYS A 161 -10.54 6.79 -9.12
N LEU A 162 -9.51 7.06 -8.31
CA LEU A 162 -9.67 7.25 -6.87
C LEU A 162 -10.47 8.51 -6.53
N GLN A 163 -10.35 9.57 -7.32
CA GLN A 163 -11.14 10.78 -7.18
C GLN A 163 -12.61 10.54 -7.56
N GLU A 164 -12.89 9.83 -8.65
CA GLU A 164 -14.24 9.41 -9.04
C GLU A 164 -14.92 8.58 -7.93
N LEU A 165 -14.15 7.75 -7.23
CA LEU A 165 -14.62 6.98 -6.07
C LEU A 165 -14.72 7.81 -4.79
N ASN A 166 -14.48 9.12 -4.85
CA ASN A 166 -14.47 10.03 -3.70
C ASN A 166 -13.49 9.66 -2.57
N LEU A 167 -12.42 8.93 -2.87
CA LEU A 167 -11.42 8.52 -1.87
C LEU A 167 -10.31 9.55 -1.69
N ILE A 168 -9.97 10.28 -2.74
CA ILE A 168 -8.99 11.37 -2.72
C ILE A 168 -9.55 12.59 -3.44
N ASP A 169 -8.98 13.74 -3.13
CA ASP A 169 -9.12 14.95 -3.91
C ASP A 169 -7.72 15.45 -4.24
N TRP A 170 -7.43 15.72 -5.49
CA TRP A 170 -6.14 16.23 -5.90
C TRP A 170 -6.32 17.42 -6.84
N ASN A 171 -5.48 18.43 -6.65
CA ASN A 171 -5.40 19.59 -7.51
C ASN A 171 -4.08 19.60 -8.24
N ASN A 172 -4.14 19.90 -9.52
CA ASN A 172 -3.01 20.17 -10.36
C ASN A 172 -2.92 21.70 -10.53
N ASN A 173 -1.97 22.34 -9.86
CA ASN A 173 -1.73 23.77 -10.08
C ASN A 173 -0.99 23.94 -11.41
N GLU A 174 -1.74 23.99 -12.52
CA GLU A 174 -1.21 24.07 -13.87
C GLU A 174 -0.57 25.43 -14.22
N ASN A 175 -0.62 26.41 -13.32
CA ASN A 175 -0.10 27.77 -13.57
C ASN A 175 1.42 27.92 -13.37
N SER A 176 2.16 26.84 -13.14
CA SER A 176 3.61 26.84 -13.10
C SER A 176 4.16 25.81 -14.09
N TYR A 177 5.30 26.08 -14.70
CA TYR A 177 6.06 25.13 -15.56
C TYR A 177 6.33 23.76 -14.90
N ILE A 178 6.05 23.64 -13.60
CA ILE A 178 6.08 22.41 -12.83
C ILE A 178 4.67 22.22 -12.26
N SER A 179 3.94 21.24 -12.78
CA SER A 179 2.62 20.88 -12.25
C SER A 179 2.74 20.29 -10.84
N ASN A 180 2.51 21.11 -9.83
CA ASN A 180 2.54 20.71 -8.43
C ASN A 180 1.21 20.06 -8.03
N ILE A 181 1.30 18.97 -7.29
CA ILE A 181 0.13 18.18 -6.87
C ILE A 181 -0.11 18.40 -5.39
N SER A 182 -1.33 18.74 -5.02
CA SER A 182 -1.80 18.63 -3.64
C SER A 182 -2.84 17.53 -3.53
N VAL A 183 -2.72 16.68 -2.52
CA VAL A 183 -3.62 15.55 -2.27
C VAL A 183 -4.32 15.75 -0.94
N LYS A 184 -5.65 15.69 -0.94
CA LYS A 184 -6.48 15.63 0.26
C LYS A 184 -7.18 14.28 0.31
N ILE A 185 -7.11 13.60 1.45
CA ILE A 185 -7.83 12.36 1.68
C ILE A 185 -9.22 12.71 2.19
N LYS A 186 -10.24 12.18 1.53
CA LYS A 186 -11.62 12.32 1.99
C LYS A 186 -11.86 11.26 3.07
N THR A 187 -12.28 11.70 4.24
CA THR A 187 -12.76 10.80 5.29
C THR A 187 -14.09 10.22 4.82
N VAL A 188 -14.16 8.91 4.68
CA VAL A 188 -15.43 8.21 4.54
C VAL A 188 -16.12 8.31 5.89
N ALA A 189 -17.26 9.00 5.93
CA ALA A 189 -18.08 9.21 7.13
C ALA A 189 -18.69 7.89 7.60
#